data_b897420a7292dc8b50d3ef3cbeec504c
#
_entry.id   b897420a7292dc8b50d3ef3cbeec504c
#
_cell.length_a   1.000
_cell.length_b   1.000
_cell.length_c   1.000
_cell.angle_alpha   90.00
_cell.angle_beta   90.00
_cell.angle_gamma   90.00
#
_symmetry.space_group_name_H-M   'P 1'
#
loop_
_entity.id
_entity.type
_entity.pdbx_description
1 polymer ?
#
loop_
_entity_poly.entity_id
_entity_poly.type
_entity_poly.pdbx_seq_one_letter_code
_entity_poly.pdbx_strand_id
1 'polypeptide(L)'
;PNNLLDLAHKKKGVKAAVVNAGKPLPMLSVQDAVNENLIEPIFIGHEVEIQKCAEDIKWDISKYELIHVPLENDTAKIAAKLASEGKVKIIVKGHIHTDVLMKEVLKREYNLLGKTRLSHIWHMTIDKEDKPLIITDGALNVLPNVKTKMHILRNVVDFSHRIGIEKPKVA
;
A
#
# COMPACT_ATOMS: atom_id res chain seq x y z
N PRO A 1 3.16 -14.75 5.75
CA PRO A 1 3.86 -15.41 6.85
C PRO A 1 3.15 -15.09 8.16
N ASN A 2 2.81 -16.13 8.90
CA ASN A 2 2.02 -16.03 10.13
C ASN A 2 2.60 -14.98 11.09
N ASN A 3 3.91 -14.88 11.20
CA ASN A 3 4.58 -13.91 12.08
C ASN A 3 4.25 -12.43 11.77
N LEU A 4 4.16 -12.02 10.49
CA LEU A 4 3.80 -10.64 10.14
C LEU A 4 2.33 -10.34 10.43
N LEU A 5 1.46 -11.30 10.19
CA LEU A 5 0.04 -11.20 10.49
C LEU A 5 -0.17 -11.10 12.01
N ASP A 6 0.50 -11.96 12.78
CA ASP A 6 0.48 -11.93 14.25
C ASP A 6 0.99 -10.59 14.82
N LEU A 7 2.02 -10.01 14.20
CA LEU A 7 2.52 -8.67 14.58
C LEU A 7 1.50 -7.57 14.23
N ALA A 8 0.84 -7.69 13.09
CA ALA A 8 -0.17 -6.73 12.65
C ALA A 8 -1.42 -6.79 13.54
N HIS A 9 -1.89 -7.98 13.94
CA HIS A 9 -3.03 -8.16 14.84
C HIS A 9 -2.82 -7.55 16.24
N LYS A 10 -1.58 -7.36 16.66
CA LYS A 10 -1.26 -6.63 17.91
C LYS A 10 -1.46 -5.12 17.80
N LYS A 11 -1.76 -4.62 16.60
CA LYS A 11 -1.97 -3.20 16.33
C LYS A 11 -3.44 -2.96 15.97
N LYS A 12 -3.89 -1.74 16.20
CA LYS A 12 -5.21 -1.31 15.73
C LYS A 12 -5.17 -1.14 14.21
N GLY A 13 -6.20 -1.63 13.52
CA GLY A 13 -6.39 -1.38 12.09
C GLY A 13 -6.36 0.10 11.75
N VAL A 14 -5.87 0.43 10.56
CA VAL A 14 -5.69 1.81 10.11
C VAL A 14 -6.55 2.12 8.89
N LYS A 15 -6.93 3.39 8.71
CA LYS A 15 -7.63 3.81 7.50
C LYS A 15 -6.74 3.71 6.28
N ALA A 16 -7.29 3.16 5.19
CA ALA A 16 -6.62 2.94 3.92
C ALA A 16 -7.44 3.52 2.76
N ALA A 17 -6.81 4.35 1.92
CA ALA A 17 -7.41 4.80 0.67
C ALA A 17 -7.24 3.72 -0.40
N VAL A 18 -8.35 3.19 -0.91
CA VAL A 18 -8.35 2.17 -1.98
C VAL A 18 -8.63 2.87 -3.30
N VAL A 19 -7.59 3.02 -4.11
CA VAL A 19 -7.60 3.88 -5.29
C VAL A 19 -8.08 3.10 -6.51
N ASN A 20 -9.16 3.57 -7.14
CA ASN A 20 -9.79 2.97 -8.32
C ASN A 20 -10.14 1.47 -8.11
N ALA A 21 -10.99 1.20 -7.12
CA ALA A 21 -11.23 -0.12 -6.57
C ALA A 21 -12.14 -1.05 -7.40
N GLY A 22 -12.83 -0.55 -8.42
CA GLY A 22 -13.90 -1.25 -9.16
C GLY A 22 -13.52 -2.51 -9.96
N LYS A 23 -12.55 -3.32 -9.47
CA LYS A 23 -12.16 -4.61 -10.08
C LYS A 23 -12.03 -5.70 -9.01
N PRO A 24 -12.32 -6.98 -9.36
CA PRO A 24 -12.41 -8.07 -8.38
C PRO A 24 -11.14 -8.29 -7.56
N LEU A 25 -9.97 -8.35 -8.20
CA LEU A 25 -8.73 -8.69 -7.51
C LEU A 25 -8.34 -7.68 -6.40
N PRO A 26 -8.32 -6.36 -6.65
CA PRO A 26 -8.11 -5.38 -5.58
C PRO A 26 -9.18 -5.44 -4.49
N MET A 27 -10.44 -5.63 -4.86
CA MET A 27 -11.55 -5.68 -3.90
C MET A 27 -11.45 -6.89 -2.97
N LEU A 28 -11.13 -8.08 -3.50
CA LEU A 28 -10.91 -9.29 -2.70
C LEU A 28 -9.74 -9.12 -1.73
N SER A 29 -8.61 -8.56 -2.20
CA SER A 29 -7.45 -8.30 -1.34
C SER A 29 -7.77 -7.32 -0.20
N VAL A 30 -8.60 -6.31 -0.47
CA VAL A 30 -9.07 -5.36 0.54
C VAL A 30 -10.04 -6.02 1.51
N GLN A 31 -10.95 -6.86 1.02
CA GLN A 31 -11.86 -7.64 1.84
C GLN A 31 -11.11 -8.55 2.82
N ASP A 32 -10.08 -9.26 2.35
CA ASP A 32 -9.23 -10.09 3.20
C ASP A 32 -8.55 -9.26 4.28
N ALA A 33 -7.97 -8.10 3.92
CA ALA A 33 -7.33 -7.22 4.89
C ALA A 33 -8.30 -6.63 5.94
N VAL A 34 -9.56 -6.41 5.54
CA VAL A 34 -10.64 -5.99 6.44
C VAL A 34 -11.06 -7.13 7.38
N ASN A 35 -11.22 -8.34 6.85
CA ASN A 35 -11.57 -9.52 7.65
C ASN A 35 -10.52 -9.82 8.72
N GLU A 36 -9.26 -9.54 8.41
CA GLU A 36 -8.13 -9.64 9.35
C GLU A 36 -8.00 -8.39 10.27
N ASN A 37 -8.93 -7.44 10.20
CA ASN A 37 -8.92 -6.19 10.98
C ASN A 37 -7.64 -5.32 10.79
N LEU A 38 -7.00 -5.42 9.65
CA LEU A 38 -5.79 -4.67 9.35
C LEU A 38 -6.08 -3.24 8.88
N ILE A 39 -7.18 -3.07 8.12
CA ILE A 39 -7.55 -1.79 7.53
C ILE A 39 -9.04 -1.50 7.65
N GLU A 40 -9.37 -0.20 7.65
CA GLU A 40 -10.69 0.35 7.39
C GLU A 40 -10.61 1.08 6.04
N PRO A 41 -11.26 0.57 4.97
CA PRO A 41 -11.12 1.15 3.64
C PRO A 41 -11.95 2.42 3.47
N ILE A 42 -11.40 3.37 2.68
CA ILE A 42 -12.10 4.45 2.02
C ILE A 42 -11.98 4.16 0.53
N PHE A 43 -13.08 3.83 -0.12
CA PHE A 43 -13.10 3.53 -1.55
C PHE A 43 -13.11 4.80 -2.37
N ILE A 44 -12.24 4.89 -3.38
CA ILE A 44 -12.13 6.04 -4.27
C ILE A 44 -12.21 5.55 -5.70
N GLY A 45 -13.19 6.04 -6.46
CA GLY A 45 -13.36 5.65 -7.86
C GLY A 45 -14.79 5.77 -8.35
N HIS A 46 -15.10 5.10 -9.45
CA HIS A 46 -16.43 5.13 -10.03
C HIS A 46 -17.41 4.31 -9.16
N GLU A 47 -18.33 5.00 -8.50
CA GLU A 47 -19.24 4.40 -7.50
C GLU A 47 -19.97 3.17 -8.02
N VAL A 48 -20.58 3.27 -9.21
CA VAL A 48 -21.36 2.15 -9.80
C VAL A 48 -20.48 0.93 -10.05
N GLU A 49 -19.23 1.11 -10.50
CA GLU A 49 -18.30 0.01 -10.72
C GLU A 49 -17.86 -0.63 -9.39
N ILE A 50 -17.63 0.18 -8.37
CA ILE A 50 -17.23 -0.30 -7.05
C ILE A 50 -18.37 -1.08 -6.40
N GLN A 51 -19.61 -0.56 -6.44
CA GLN A 51 -20.79 -1.21 -5.90
C GLN A 51 -21.07 -2.53 -6.62
N LYS A 52 -21.08 -2.51 -7.97
CA LYS A 52 -21.26 -3.73 -8.76
C LYS A 52 -20.20 -4.79 -8.43
N CYS A 53 -18.93 -4.38 -8.34
CA CYS A 53 -17.86 -5.31 -7.99
C CYS A 53 -18.04 -5.89 -6.57
N ALA A 54 -18.50 -5.08 -5.61
CA ALA A 54 -18.79 -5.53 -4.26
C ALA A 54 -19.94 -6.55 -4.23
N GLU A 55 -21.01 -6.32 -5.00
CA GLU A 55 -22.12 -7.27 -5.19
C GLU A 55 -21.64 -8.58 -5.79
N ASP A 56 -20.85 -8.54 -6.86
CA ASP A 56 -20.30 -9.71 -7.55
C ASP A 56 -19.48 -10.61 -6.61
N ILE A 57 -18.72 -10.01 -5.68
CA ILE A 57 -17.95 -10.73 -4.66
C ILE A 57 -18.72 -10.95 -3.35
N LYS A 58 -20.01 -10.60 -3.30
CA LYS A 58 -20.89 -10.74 -2.13
C LYS A 58 -20.36 -10.03 -0.86
N TRP A 59 -19.82 -8.85 -1.03
CA TRP A 59 -19.31 -8.04 0.06
C TRP A 59 -20.15 -6.77 0.28
N ASP A 60 -20.80 -6.68 1.44
CA ASP A 60 -21.49 -5.45 1.84
C ASP A 60 -20.49 -4.38 2.27
N ILE A 61 -20.39 -3.35 1.44
CA ILE A 61 -19.51 -2.18 1.67
C ILE A 61 -20.25 -0.95 2.18
N SER A 62 -21.54 -1.02 2.47
CA SER A 62 -22.40 0.13 2.85
C SER A 62 -21.91 0.89 4.09
N LYS A 63 -21.17 0.21 4.97
CA LYS A 63 -20.61 0.81 6.20
C LYS A 63 -19.29 1.58 5.97
N TYR A 64 -18.72 1.51 4.77
CA TYR A 64 -17.46 2.19 4.46
C TYR A 64 -17.68 3.45 3.64
N GLU A 65 -16.79 4.41 3.82
CA GLU A 65 -16.79 5.64 3.04
C GLU A 65 -16.45 5.33 1.57
N LEU A 66 -17.27 5.86 0.65
CA LEU A 66 -17.05 5.80 -0.78
C LEU A 66 -17.04 7.21 -1.35
N ILE A 67 -15.96 7.57 -2.02
CA ILE A 67 -15.77 8.86 -2.69
C ILE A 67 -15.90 8.62 -4.19
N HIS A 68 -17.00 9.09 -4.77
CA HIS A 68 -17.23 8.98 -6.21
C HIS A 68 -16.27 9.87 -7.00
N VAL A 69 -15.49 9.25 -7.89
CA VAL A 69 -14.53 9.92 -8.77
C VAL A 69 -14.52 9.24 -10.13
N PRO A 70 -14.98 9.91 -11.19
CA PRO A 70 -15.12 9.28 -12.51
C PRO A 70 -13.80 9.14 -13.27
N LEU A 71 -12.78 9.94 -12.94
CA LEU A 71 -11.51 9.97 -13.67
C LEU A 71 -10.36 9.36 -12.85
N GLU A 72 -9.61 8.47 -13.46
CA GLU A 72 -8.47 7.76 -12.84
C GLU A 72 -7.45 8.72 -12.20
N ASN A 73 -7.06 9.77 -12.91
CA ASN A 73 -6.09 10.75 -12.41
C ASN A 73 -6.58 11.47 -11.14
N ASP A 74 -7.87 11.71 -11.02
CA ASP A 74 -8.44 12.41 -9.86
C ASP A 74 -8.53 11.48 -8.65
N THR A 75 -8.67 10.16 -8.86
CA THR A 75 -8.63 9.18 -7.77
C THR A 75 -7.29 9.23 -7.04
N ALA A 76 -6.18 9.32 -7.78
CA ALA A 76 -4.84 9.44 -7.22
C ALA A 76 -4.64 10.74 -6.41
N LYS A 77 -5.17 11.86 -6.91
CA LYS A 77 -5.12 13.16 -6.21
C LYS A 77 -5.84 13.10 -4.86
N ILE A 78 -7.05 12.53 -4.84
CA ILE A 78 -7.82 12.41 -3.60
C ILE A 78 -7.10 11.52 -2.60
N ALA A 79 -6.55 10.38 -3.02
CA ALA A 79 -5.79 9.50 -2.15
C ALA A 79 -4.56 10.19 -1.57
N ALA A 80 -3.78 10.90 -2.40
CA ALA A 80 -2.62 11.66 -1.94
C ALA A 80 -3.01 12.77 -0.95
N LYS A 81 -4.12 13.47 -1.20
CA LYS A 81 -4.67 14.49 -0.28
C LYS A 81 -5.08 13.89 1.07
N LEU A 82 -5.84 12.79 1.07
CA LEU A 82 -6.24 12.10 2.30
C LEU A 82 -5.02 11.64 3.11
N ALA A 83 -3.98 11.16 2.44
CA ALA A 83 -2.73 10.77 3.09
C ALA A 83 -1.99 12.00 3.67
N SER A 84 -1.92 13.10 2.94
CA SER A 84 -1.26 14.34 3.40
C SER A 84 -1.96 14.97 4.60
N GLU A 85 -3.29 14.85 4.67
CA GLU A 85 -4.11 15.29 5.79
C GLU A 85 -4.08 14.30 6.99
N GLY A 86 -3.36 13.19 6.86
CA GLY A 86 -3.28 12.16 7.89
C GLY A 86 -4.56 11.35 8.09
N LYS A 87 -5.57 11.50 7.21
CA LYS A 87 -6.85 10.79 7.27
C LYS A 87 -6.70 9.30 6.97
N VAL A 88 -5.72 8.95 6.13
CA VAL A 88 -5.35 7.56 5.85
C VAL A 88 -3.86 7.34 6.12
N LYS A 89 -3.50 6.12 6.46
CA LYS A 89 -2.10 5.71 6.70
C LYS A 89 -1.54 4.82 5.60
N ILE A 90 -2.42 4.28 4.78
CA ILE A 90 -2.09 3.37 3.68
C ILE A 90 -2.82 3.85 2.43
N ILE A 91 -2.15 3.78 1.28
CA ILE A 91 -2.75 3.90 -0.04
C ILE A 91 -2.65 2.51 -0.69
N VAL A 92 -3.79 1.92 -0.98
CA VAL A 92 -3.90 0.64 -1.68
C VAL A 92 -4.15 0.92 -3.16
N LYS A 93 -3.23 0.45 -4.00
CA LYS A 93 -3.37 0.55 -5.45
C LYS A 93 -4.41 -0.45 -5.94
N GLY A 94 -5.53 0.04 -6.43
CA GLY A 94 -6.53 -0.74 -7.16
C GLY A 94 -6.19 -0.84 -8.65
N HIS A 95 -7.18 -0.67 -9.51
CA HIS A 95 -7.03 -0.73 -10.96
C HIS A 95 -6.62 0.64 -11.54
N ILE A 96 -5.44 1.11 -11.19
CA ILE A 96 -4.85 2.37 -11.65
C ILE A 96 -3.43 2.11 -12.16
N HIS A 97 -2.96 2.86 -13.15
CA HIS A 97 -1.57 2.79 -13.60
C HIS A 97 -0.62 3.28 -12.49
N THR A 98 0.47 2.53 -12.30
CA THR A 98 1.42 2.81 -11.20
C THR A 98 2.08 4.18 -11.34
N ASP A 99 2.42 4.59 -12.56
CA ASP A 99 2.99 5.91 -12.86
C ASP A 99 2.02 7.05 -12.55
N VAL A 100 0.73 6.89 -12.83
CA VAL A 100 -0.31 7.87 -12.49
C VAL A 100 -0.40 8.07 -10.98
N LEU A 101 -0.50 6.99 -10.21
CA LEU A 101 -0.53 7.04 -8.76
C LEU A 101 0.74 7.65 -8.19
N MET A 102 1.91 7.17 -8.63
CA MET A 102 3.20 7.64 -8.13
C MET A 102 3.47 9.10 -8.48
N LYS A 103 3.06 9.56 -9.68
CA LYS A 103 3.17 10.97 -10.07
C LYS A 103 2.43 11.89 -9.10
N GLU A 104 1.27 11.49 -8.61
CA GLU A 104 0.54 12.27 -7.61
C GLU A 104 1.19 12.17 -6.22
N VAL A 105 1.43 10.97 -5.72
CA VAL A 105 2.01 10.74 -4.38
C VAL A 105 3.36 11.44 -4.19
N LEU A 106 4.15 11.56 -5.26
CA LEU A 106 5.48 12.19 -5.24
C LEU A 106 5.46 13.73 -5.35
N LYS A 107 4.30 14.35 -5.53
CA LYS A 107 4.19 15.81 -5.55
C LYS A 107 4.56 16.42 -4.21
N ARG A 108 5.36 17.48 -4.27
CA ARG A 108 5.85 18.19 -3.06
C ARG A 108 4.72 18.80 -2.24
N GLU A 109 3.63 19.20 -2.89
CA GLU A 109 2.47 19.82 -2.23
C GLU A 109 1.82 18.94 -1.16
N TYR A 110 1.88 17.60 -1.33
CA TYR A 110 1.32 16.66 -0.36
C TYR A 110 2.25 16.36 0.81
N ASN A 111 3.53 16.72 0.72
CA ASN A 111 4.53 16.52 1.77
C ASN A 111 4.59 15.06 2.30
N LEU A 112 4.34 14.08 1.43
CA LEU A 112 4.37 12.64 1.76
C LEU A 112 5.78 12.07 1.74
N LEU A 113 6.72 12.75 1.09
CA LEU A 113 8.10 12.32 0.98
C LEU A 113 8.88 12.67 2.24
N GLY A 114 9.52 11.66 2.84
CA GLY A 114 10.46 11.85 3.93
C GLY A 114 11.84 12.34 3.45
N LYS A 115 12.84 12.23 4.34
CA LYS A 115 14.23 12.60 4.04
C LYS A 115 14.96 11.60 3.14
N THR A 116 14.45 10.37 3.03
CA THR A 116 15.01 9.31 2.19
C THR A 116 14.22 9.19 0.88
N ARG A 117 14.86 8.70 -0.17
CA ARG A 117 14.16 8.31 -1.40
C ARG A 117 13.20 7.16 -1.13
N LEU A 118 12.06 7.20 -1.81
CA LEU A 118 11.14 6.07 -1.84
C LEU A 118 11.81 4.88 -2.52
N SER A 119 11.57 3.69 -2.01
CA SER A 119 12.02 2.42 -2.61
C SER A 119 10.95 1.35 -2.45
N HIS A 120 10.99 0.37 -3.34
CA HIS A 120 10.09 -0.76 -3.32
C HIS A 120 10.70 -1.90 -2.49
N ILE A 121 9.88 -2.59 -1.71
CA ILE A 121 10.30 -3.74 -0.91
C ILE A 121 9.37 -4.92 -1.19
N TRP A 122 9.93 -6.03 -1.64
CA TRP A 122 9.28 -7.32 -1.66
C TRP A 122 9.70 -8.14 -0.45
N HIS A 123 8.74 -8.55 0.36
CA HIS A 123 8.95 -9.50 1.45
C HIS A 123 8.37 -10.84 1.05
N MET A 124 9.21 -11.84 0.89
CA MET A 124 8.83 -13.18 0.48
C MET A 124 9.16 -14.19 1.57
N THR A 125 8.25 -15.15 1.75
CA THR A 125 8.49 -16.30 2.61
C THR A 125 8.71 -17.50 1.71
N ILE A 126 9.79 -18.24 1.93
CA ILE A 126 10.05 -19.49 1.25
C ILE A 126 9.42 -20.58 2.11
N ASP A 127 8.57 -21.43 1.51
CA ASP A 127 7.96 -22.55 2.21
C ASP A 127 9.02 -23.40 2.90
N LYS A 128 8.81 -23.66 4.21
CA LYS A 128 9.67 -24.45 5.09
C LYS A 128 10.92 -23.75 5.63
N GLU A 129 11.19 -22.49 5.31
CA GLU A 129 12.26 -21.73 5.94
C GLU A 129 11.70 -20.61 6.80
N ASP A 130 12.18 -20.48 8.04
CA ASP A 130 11.77 -19.41 8.97
C ASP A 130 12.36 -18.04 8.59
N LYS A 131 13.20 -17.98 7.57
CA LYS A 131 13.89 -16.75 7.16
C LYS A 131 13.27 -16.16 5.91
N PRO A 132 12.75 -14.93 5.99
CA PRO A 132 12.23 -14.26 4.82
C PRO A 132 13.34 -13.84 3.86
N LEU A 133 13.06 -13.87 2.56
CA LEU A 133 13.84 -13.20 1.54
C LEU A 133 13.24 -11.82 1.28
N ILE A 134 14.05 -10.78 1.41
CA ILE A 134 13.62 -9.40 1.13
C ILE A 134 14.38 -8.89 -0.08
N ILE A 135 13.65 -8.49 -1.12
CA ILE A 135 14.23 -7.94 -2.35
C ILE A 135 13.88 -6.45 -2.44
N THR A 136 14.86 -5.62 -2.71
CA THR A 136 14.74 -4.18 -2.94
C THR A 136 15.83 -3.70 -3.90
N ASP A 137 15.68 -2.68 -4.70
CA ASP A 137 14.51 -2.00 -5.20
C ASP A 137 14.17 -2.54 -6.59
N GLY A 138 13.06 -3.23 -6.72
CA GLY A 138 12.71 -3.89 -7.98
C GLY A 138 11.91 -3.03 -8.96
N ALA A 139 11.47 -1.81 -8.57
CA ALA A 139 10.45 -1.13 -9.36
C ALA A 139 10.53 0.41 -9.41
N LEU A 140 11.19 1.11 -8.51
CA LEU A 140 11.07 2.57 -8.40
C LEU A 140 12.29 3.35 -8.84
N ASN A 141 13.50 2.86 -8.59
CA ASN A 141 14.72 3.58 -8.90
C ASN A 141 15.47 2.93 -10.06
N VAL A 142 15.31 3.48 -11.24
CA VAL A 142 16.05 3.03 -12.44
C VAL A 142 17.49 3.56 -12.39
N LEU A 143 18.48 2.69 -12.60
CA LEU A 143 19.92 3.02 -12.58
C LEU A 143 20.35 3.82 -11.31
N PRO A 144 20.13 3.28 -10.10
CA PRO A 144 20.43 3.99 -8.89
C PRO A 144 21.94 4.21 -8.72
N ASN A 145 22.36 5.46 -8.49
CA ASN A 145 23.71 5.79 -8.10
C ASN A 145 23.98 5.40 -6.63
N VAL A 146 25.24 5.51 -6.16
CA VAL A 146 25.65 5.12 -4.80
C VAL A 146 24.78 5.78 -3.73
N LYS A 147 24.50 7.09 -3.83
CA LYS A 147 23.66 7.81 -2.88
C LYS A 147 22.23 7.24 -2.84
N THR A 148 21.67 6.94 -4.00
CA THR A 148 20.35 6.31 -4.09
C THR A 148 20.34 4.90 -3.50
N LYS A 149 21.37 4.08 -3.79
CA LYS A 149 21.53 2.75 -3.19
C LYS A 149 21.62 2.80 -1.67
N MET A 150 22.29 3.81 -1.10
CA MET A 150 22.33 4.04 0.36
C MET A 150 20.94 4.35 0.95
N HIS A 151 20.09 5.10 0.25
CA HIS A 151 18.70 5.31 0.69
C HIS A 151 17.87 4.03 0.63
N ILE A 152 17.99 3.26 -0.45
CA ILE A 152 17.32 1.96 -0.62
C ILE A 152 17.71 1.01 0.51
N LEU A 153 19.01 0.91 0.79
CA LEU A 153 19.55 0.08 1.86
C LEU A 153 19.00 0.49 3.24
N ARG A 154 19.01 1.78 3.55
CA ARG A 154 18.45 2.28 4.82
C ARG A 154 16.97 1.94 4.96
N ASN A 155 16.18 2.15 3.91
CA ASN A 155 14.75 1.84 3.94
C ASN A 155 14.49 0.36 4.24
N VAL A 156 15.22 -0.56 3.59
CA VAL A 156 15.01 -2.00 3.80
C VAL A 156 15.53 -2.46 5.16
N VAL A 157 16.61 -1.89 5.68
CA VAL A 157 17.11 -2.18 7.04
C VAL A 157 16.13 -1.68 8.09
N ASP A 158 15.63 -0.45 7.96
CA ASP A 158 14.61 0.11 8.85
C ASP A 158 13.31 -0.73 8.81
N PHE A 159 12.90 -1.17 7.63
CA PHE A 159 11.77 -2.09 7.49
C PHE A 159 12.04 -3.42 8.20
N SER A 160 13.21 -4.02 8.00
CA SER A 160 13.61 -5.29 8.63
C SER A 160 13.57 -5.22 10.15
N HIS A 161 14.09 -4.13 10.74
CA HIS A 161 14.04 -3.91 12.18
C HIS A 161 12.59 -3.80 12.69
N ARG A 162 11.71 -3.12 11.96
CA ARG A 162 10.29 -2.97 12.32
C ARG A 162 9.51 -4.29 12.34
N ILE A 163 9.92 -5.25 11.52
CA ILE A 163 9.32 -6.60 11.48
C ILE A 163 10.06 -7.62 12.35
N GLY A 164 11.01 -7.16 13.20
CA GLY A 164 11.68 -7.99 14.20
C GLY A 164 12.96 -8.68 13.73
N ILE A 165 13.51 -8.32 12.56
CA ILE A 165 14.80 -8.82 12.09
C ILE A 165 15.90 -7.87 12.59
N GLU A 166 16.52 -8.19 13.72
CA GLU A 166 17.50 -7.31 14.38
C GLU A 166 18.80 -7.14 13.57
N LYS A 167 19.25 -8.17 12.87
CA LYS A 167 20.53 -8.19 12.13
C LYS A 167 20.31 -8.67 10.70
N PRO A 168 19.69 -7.85 9.83
CA PRO A 168 19.47 -8.22 8.43
C PRO A 168 20.83 -8.37 7.71
N LYS A 169 20.99 -9.47 6.98
CA LYS A 169 22.16 -9.67 6.11
C LYS A 169 21.84 -9.08 4.74
N VAL A 170 22.77 -8.33 4.19
CA VAL A 170 22.63 -7.70 2.87
C VAL A 170 23.72 -8.19 1.95
N ALA A 171 23.35 -8.51 0.70
CA ALA A 171 24.26 -8.95 -0.36
C ALA A 171 24.12 -8.04 -1.59
#